data_4791481447ca1b22dc4fed20aa2d7118
#
_entry.id   4791481447ca1b22dc4fed20aa2d7118
#
_cell.length_a   1.000
_cell.length_b   1.000
_cell.length_c   1.000
_cell.angle_alpha   90.00
_cell.angle_beta   90.00
_cell.angle_gamma   90.00
#
_symmetry.space_group_name_H-M   'P 1'
#
loop_
_entity.id
_entity.type
_entity.pdbx_description
1 polymer ?
#
loop_
_entity_poly.entity_id
_entity_poly.type
_entity_poly.pdbx_seq_one_letter_code
_entity_poly.pdbx_strand_id
1 'polypeptide(L)'
;MLWRMTSRSHPHAGRRHPRRHRVLILGASYGSLLATKLAMAGHDVTLVCTVATAALVNRAGTHVRFPVQGGEPPLDVHSRELPGEIDALTPGEVDPAAYDLVVLGMQEAQYGAKGVRELMDRVARSGRPCLAIMNMPPLPYLRRIPGLDTAPLAACYADPGVWEDFDPRLVTLASPDPQAFRPPEQPKNVLQVGLATNFKAARFESEEATALLRRLEADIEAARYPLGYEEVAVPVKLKVHDSIFVPLAKWPMLMAGNYRCIRRDDMIAIRDAVHGDPDASRRVYEWTGALCARLGAADGDLVPFEKYAKAAEGLGKPSSAARALFGGAEHIERVDALVTRIARQYGLRSEALEQIVGLVDARLARNRQKHREERPAPAMALAALASGAA
;
A
#
# COMPACT_ATOMS: atom_id res chain seq x y z
N MET A 1 65.48 2.84 29.19
CA MET A 1 64.16 3.01 29.83
C MET A 1 63.12 2.64 28.81
N LEU A 2 62.61 1.38 28.84
CA LEU A 2 61.66 0.80 27.86
C LEU A 2 60.23 1.13 28.28
N TRP A 3 59.51 1.87 27.44
CA TRP A 3 58.05 2.07 27.60
C TRP A 3 57.29 0.89 26.98
N ARG A 4 56.61 0.11 27.82
CA ARG A 4 55.67 -0.93 27.37
C ARG A 4 54.36 -0.26 26.95
N MET A 5 54.00 -0.34 25.67
CA MET A 5 52.66 -0.05 25.19
C MET A 5 51.74 -1.23 25.52
N THR A 6 50.84 -1.07 26.47
CA THR A 6 49.73 -1.99 26.71
C THR A 6 48.60 -1.65 25.75
N SER A 7 48.43 -2.47 24.73
CA SER A 7 47.22 -2.44 23.87
C SER A 7 46.01 -2.90 24.70
N ARG A 8 45.13 -1.96 25.04
CA ARG A 8 43.80 -2.29 25.55
C ARG A 8 42.93 -2.72 24.35
N SER A 9 42.77 -4.01 24.19
CA SER A 9 41.68 -4.59 23.37
C SER A 9 40.35 -4.20 23.97
N HIS A 10 39.60 -3.32 23.28
CA HIS A 10 38.21 -3.10 23.59
C HIS A 10 37.46 -4.41 23.19
N PRO A 11 36.62 -5.01 24.05
CA PRO A 11 35.81 -6.10 23.66
C PRO A 11 34.76 -5.54 22.67
N HIS A 12 34.78 -6.00 21.43
CA HIS A 12 33.65 -5.86 20.53
C HIS A 12 32.44 -6.50 21.24
N ALA A 13 31.58 -5.66 21.81
CA ALA A 13 30.26 -6.10 22.25
C ALA A 13 29.61 -6.82 21.06
N GLY A 14 29.42 -8.12 21.21
CA GLY A 14 28.87 -8.98 20.15
C GLY A 14 27.57 -8.38 19.64
N ARG A 15 27.59 -7.88 18.42
CA ARG A 15 26.37 -7.54 17.68
C ARG A 15 25.59 -8.86 17.61
N ARG A 16 24.54 -9.01 18.43
CA ARG A 16 23.56 -10.07 18.23
C ARG A 16 23.06 -9.87 16.80
N HIS A 17 23.32 -10.85 15.92
CA HIS A 17 22.71 -10.84 14.60
C HIS A 17 21.19 -10.76 14.82
N PRO A 18 20.49 -9.76 14.25
CA PRO A 18 19.04 -9.67 14.38
C PRO A 18 18.44 -11.00 13.90
N ARG A 19 17.40 -11.47 14.57
CA ARG A 19 16.69 -12.68 14.16
C ARG A 19 16.16 -12.45 12.75
N ARG A 20 16.62 -13.22 11.77
CA ARG A 20 16.17 -13.16 10.40
C ARG A 20 14.70 -13.58 10.32
N HIS A 21 13.85 -12.70 9.83
CA HIS A 21 12.43 -12.96 9.62
C HIS A 21 12.15 -13.24 8.15
N ARG A 22 11.15 -14.07 7.90
CA ARG A 22 10.63 -14.36 6.56
C ARG A 22 9.34 -13.59 6.35
N VAL A 23 9.29 -12.72 5.35
CA VAL A 23 8.14 -11.86 5.07
C VAL A 23 7.57 -12.17 3.70
N LEU A 24 6.28 -12.47 3.62
CA LEU A 24 5.56 -12.65 2.38
C LEU A 24 4.91 -11.32 1.97
N ILE A 25 5.14 -10.84 0.75
CA ILE A 25 4.52 -9.60 0.24
C ILE A 25 3.69 -9.89 -1.00
N LEU A 26 2.38 -9.70 -0.92
CA LEU A 26 1.48 -9.78 -2.06
C LEU A 26 1.56 -8.48 -2.87
N GLY A 27 2.11 -8.59 -4.08
CA GLY A 27 2.30 -7.45 -4.99
C GLY A 27 3.75 -6.98 -5.11
N ALA A 28 4.38 -7.27 -6.26
CA ALA A 28 5.78 -6.96 -6.55
C ALA A 28 6.04 -5.55 -7.11
N SER A 29 5.01 -4.69 -7.23
CA SER A 29 5.20 -3.30 -7.64
C SER A 29 5.57 -2.43 -6.44
N TYR A 30 4.56 -1.93 -5.76
CA TYR A 30 4.76 -1.11 -4.56
C TYR A 30 5.39 -1.90 -3.41
N GLY A 31 5.10 -3.20 -3.32
CA GLY A 31 5.67 -4.10 -2.32
C GLY A 31 7.20 -4.24 -2.40
N SER A 32 7.82 -4.05 -3.59
CA SER A 32 9.29 -4.10 -3.70
C SER A 32 9.98 -2.96 -2.92
N LEU A 33 9.29 -1.86 -2.64
CA LEU A 33 9.83 -0.78 -1.81
C LEU A 33 10.06 -1.25 -0.35
N LEU A 34 9.05 -1.87 0.27
CA LEU A 34 9.20 -2.41 1.62
C LEU A 34 10.12 -3.65 1.61
N ALA A 35 10.03 -4.50 0.57
CA ALA A 35 10.93 -5.66 0.41
C ALA A 35 12.41 -5.24 0.42
N THR A 36 12.77 -4.20 -0.32
CA THR A 36 14.13 -3.65 -0.34
C THR A 36 14.56 -3.18 1.05
N LYS A 37 13.69 -2.48 1.80
CA LYS A 37 14.01 -2.01 3.15
C LYS A 37 14.20 -3.16 4.14
N LEU A 38 13.38 -4.21 4.04
CA LEU A 38 13.50 -5.43 4.86
C LEU A 38 14.77 -6.21 4.51
N ALA A 39 15.08 -6.38 3.22
CA ALA A 39 16.29 -7.07 2.80
C ALA A 39 17.57 -6.30 3.18
N MET A 40 17.56 -4.96 3.13
CA MET A 40 18.65 -4.13 3.67
C MET A 40 18.86 -4.37 5.18
N ALA A 41 17.78 -4.66 5.91
CA ALA A 41 17.82 -4.99 7.33
C ALA A 41 18.19 -6.47 7.61
N GLY A 42 18.45 -7.27 6.56
CA GLY A 42 18.87 -8.68 6.68
C GLY A 42 17.72 -9.68 6.78
N HIS A 43 16.48 -9.29 6.48
CA HIS A 43 15.32 -10.18 6.44
C HIS A 43 15.09 -10.76 5.05
N ASP A 44 14.46 -11.95 4.96
CA ASP A 44 14.11 -12.58 3.71
C ASP A 44 12.68 -12.22 3.28
N VAL A 45 12.51 -11.93 2.01
CA VAL A 45 11.24 -11.51 1.45
C VAL A 45 10.89 -12.32 0.22
N THR A 46 9.67 -12.87 0.20
CA THR A 46 9.10 -13.48 -1.00
C THR A 46 8.00 -12.57 -1.54
N LEU A 47 8.15 -12.14 -2.79
CA LEU A 47 7.16 -11.33 -3.51
C LEU A 47 6.16 -12.23 -4.23
N VAL A 48 4.87 -12.04 -4.02
CA VAL A 48 3.83 -12.73 -4.80
C VAL A 48 3.43 -11.89 -6.00
N CYS A 49 3.55 -12.45 -7.20
CA CYS A 49 3.26 -11.73 -8.43
C CYS A 49 2.89 -12.68 -9.59
N THR A 50 2.73 -12.12 -10.79
CA THR A 50 2.49 -12.91 -12.01
C THR A 50 3.69 -13.74 -12.40
N VAL A 51 3.49 -14.87 -13.10
CA VAL A 51 4.55 -15.78 -13.60
C VAL A 51 5.70 -15.01 -14.27
N ALA A 52 5.38 -14.09 -15.19
CA ALA A 52 6.39 -13.32 -15.90
C ALA A 52 7.20 -12.39 -14.98
N THR A 53 6.55 -11.79 -13.96
CA THR A 53 7.23 -10.93 -13.00
C THR A 53 8.08 -11.76 -12.03
N ALA A 54 7.60 -12.92 -11.58
CA ALA A 54 8.36 -13.83 -10.72
C ALA A 54 9.64 -14.32 -11.43
N ALA A 55 9.51 -14.78 -12.66
CA ALA A 55 10.66 -15.18 -13.47
C ALA A 55 11.70 -14.05 -13.66
N LEU A 56 11.22 -12.81 -13.83
CA LEU A 56 12.09 -11.63 -13.96
C LEU A 56 12.82 -11.32 -12.66
N VAL A 57 12.10 -11.27 -11.53
CA VAL A 57 12.68 -11.01 -10.20
C VAL A 57 13.71 -12.09 -9.83
N ASN A 58 13.37 -13.36 -9.99
CA ASN A 58 14.26 -14.48 -9.66
C ASN A 58 15.52 -14.49 -10.52
N ARG A 59 15.44 -14.08 -11.79
CA ARG A 59 16.59 -14.00 -12.69
C ARG A 59 17.44 -12.75 -12.46
N ALA A 60 16.81 -11.58 -12.30
CA ALA A 60 17.47 -10.26 -12.34
C ALA A 60 17.44 -9.49 -11.02
N GLY A 61 16.75 -9.98 -9.97
CA GLY A 61 16.53 -9.21 -8.75
C GLY A 61 15.52 -8.07 -8.93
N THR A 62 15.42 -7.20 -7.93
CA THR A 62 14.64 -5.95 -7.99
C THR A 62 15.57 -4.74 -7.91
N HIS A 63 15.16 -3.64 -8.52
CA HIS A 63 15.81 -2.33 -8.44
C HIS A 63 14.83 -1.32 -7.84
N VAL A 64 15.24 -0.65 -6.77
CA VAL A 64 14.47 0.46 -6.20
C VAL A 64 15.33 1.70 -6.21
N ARG A 65 14.88 2.73 -6.95
CA ARG A 65 15.58 3.99 -7.11
C ARG A 65 15.05 5.02 -6.15
N PHE A 66 15.90 5.49 -5.24
CA PHE A 66 15.56 6.48 -4.24
C PHE A 66 16.06 7.87 -4.65
N PRO A 67 15.27 8.94 -4.42
CA PRO A 67 15.72 10.30 -4.68
C PRO A 67 16.88 10.66 -3.75
N VAL A 68 17.89 11.32 -4.30
CA VAL A 68 19.01 11.93 -3.56
C VAL A 68 18.80 13.43 -3.53
N GLN A 69 19.27 14.09 -2.45
CA GLN A 69 19.20 15.55 -2.34
C GLN A 69 20.22 16.21 -3.26
N GLY A 70 19.95 17.44 -3.69
CA GLY A 70 20.90 18.21 -4.50
C GLY A 70 20.89 17.97 -6.01
N GLY A 71 19.89 17.22 -6.53
CA GLY A 71 19.77 16.99 -7.98
C GLY A 71 20.71 15.91 -8.52
N GLU A 72 21.33 15.14 -7.63
CA GLU A 72 22.13 13.98 -8.00
C GLU A 72 21.28 12.84 -8.59
N PRO A 73 21.87 11.93 -9.39
CA PRO A 73 21.19 10.76 -9.88
C PRO A 73 20.56 9.96 -8.73
N PRO A 74 19.39 9.35 -8.93
CA PRO A 74 18.76 8.50 -7.90
C PRO A 74 19.69 7.37 -7.46
N LEU A 75 19.73 7.07 -6.17
CA LEU A 75 20.41 5.89 -5.63
C LEU A 75 19.66 4.64 -6.09
N ASP A 76 20.26 3.81 -6.93
CA ASP A 76 19.70 2.54 -7.41
C ASP A 76 20.13 1.41 -6.46
N VAL A 77 19.19 0.91 -5.66
CA VAL A 77 19.42 -0.20 -4.73
C VAL A 77 19.02 -1.51 -5.39
N HIS A 78 20.00 -2.36 -5.64
CA HIS A 78 19.81 -3.66 -6.25
C HIS A 78 19.66 -4.77 -5.20
N SER A 79 18.60 -5.59 -5.28
CA SER A 79 18.29 -6.57 -4.23
C SER A 79 19.36 -7.64 -4.04
N ARG A 80 20.15 -7.96 -5.07
CA ARG A 80 21.22 -8.96 -4.99
C ARG A 80 22.46 -8.51 -4.22
N GLU A 81 22.52 -7.22 -3.88
CA GLU A 81 23.61 -6.61 -3.12
C GLU A 81 23.23 -6.44 -1.63
N LEU A 82 22.04 -6.91 -1.24
CA LEU A 82 21.52 -6.73 0.10
C LEU A 82 21.82 -7.93 1.00
N PRO A 83 21.91 -7.73 2.34
CA PRO A 83 22.15 -8.81 3.30
C PRO A 83 21.05 -9.86 3.35
N GLY A 84 19.78 -9.48 3.13
CA GLY A 84 18.63 -10.37 3.03
C GLY A 84 18.33 -10.75 1.59
N GLU A 85 17.52 -11.78 1.40
CA GLU A 85 17.16 -12.27 0.07
C GLU A 85 15.79 -11.76 -0.36
N ILE A 86 15.64 -11.47 -1.67
CA ILE A 86 14.35 -11.21 -2.31
C ILE A 86 14.17 -12.22 -3.43
N ASP A 87 13.18 -13.10 -3.28
CA ASP A 87 12.69 -14.01 -4.31
C ASP A 87 11.23 -13.69 -4.68
N ALA A 88 10.69 -14.41 -5.65
CA ALA A 88 9.31 -14.22 -6.07
C ALA A 88 8.66 -15.55 -6.47
N LEU A 89 7.39 -15.69 -6.09
CA LEU A 89 6.54 -16.85 -6.37
C LEU A 89 5.20 -16.38 -6.98
N THR A 90 4.50 -17.31 -7.60
CA THR A 90 3.10 -17.09 -8.01
C THR A 90 2.14 -17.39 -6.85
N PRO A 91 0.88 -16.93 -6.90
CA PRO A 91 -0.09 -17.18 -5.83
C PRO A 91 -0.30 -18.66 -5.50
N GLY A 92 -0.17 -19.56 -6.49
CA GLY A 92 -0.38 -21.00 -6.29
C GLY A 92 0.78 -21.73 -5.60
N GLU A 93 1.99 -21.16 -5.62
CA GLU A 93 3.22 -21.80 -5.12
C GLU A 93 3.50 -21.48 -3.64
N VAL A 94 2.76 -20.51 -3.08
CA VAL A 94 3.05 -19.98 -1.73
C VAL A 94 2.32 -20.75 -0.64
N ASP A 95 3.03 -21.11 0.42
CA ASP A 95 2.45 -21.48 1.71
C ASP A 95 2.61 -20.32 2.72
N PRO A 96 1.54 -19.56 3.05
CA PRO A 96 1.63 -18.45 3.99
C PRO A 96 2.09 -18.85 5.39
N ALA A 97 1.87 -20.09 5.83
CA ALA A 97 2.27 -20.58 7.15
C ALA A 97 3.80 -20.61 7.33
N ALA A 98 4.56 -20.61 6.24
CA ALA A 98 6.02 -20.61 6.26
C ALA A 98 6.64 -19.23 6.57
N TYR A 99 5.84 -18.17 6.75
CA TYR A 99 6.30 -16.80 6.96
C TYR A 99 5.94 -16.28 8.35
N ASP A 100 6.70 -15.31 8.84
CA ASP A 100 6.43 -14.64 10.12
C ASP A 100 5.39 -13.50 9.98
N LEU A 101 5.36 -12.84 8.81
CA LEU A 101 4.46 -11.73 8.49
C LEU A 101 4.00 -11.83 7.03
N VAL A 102 2.73 -11.54 6.79
CA VAL A 102 2.19 -11.33 5.44
C VAL A 102 1.93 -9.84 5.22
N VAL A 103 2.38 -9.29 4.10
CA VAL A 103 2.14 -7.91 3.71
C VAL A 103 1.21 -7.87 2.50
N LEU A 104 0.13 -7.13 2.62
CA LEU A 104 -0.87 -6.94 1.57
C LEU A 104 -0.55 -5.63 0.83
N GLY A 105 0.27 -5.71 -0.24
CA GLY A 105 0.84 -4.57 -0.97
C GLY A 105 0.15 -4.28 -2.31
N MET A 106 -1.10 -4.72 -2.49
CA MET A 106 -1.91 -4.49 -3.69
C MET A 106 -3.10 -3.58 -3.40
N GLN A 107 -3.80 -3.12 -4.43
CA GLN A 107 -5.06 -2.41 -4.28
C GLN A 107 -6.18 -3.39 -3.93
N GLU A 108 -7.19 -2.92 -3.19
CA GLU A 108 -8.28 -3.74 -2.67
C GLU A 108 -8.93 -4.64 -3.72
N ALA A 109 -9.30 -4.09 -4.88
CA ALA A 109 -9.98 -4.83 -5.93
C ALA A 109 -9.16 -5.99 -6.53
N GLN A 110 -7.85 -6.04 -6.30
CA GLN A 110 -6.98 -7.10 -6.82
C GLN A 110 -7.02 -8.38 -5.98
N TYR A 111 -7.48 -8.31 -4.73
CA TYR A 111 -7.53 -9.47 -3.85
C TYR A 111 -8.62 -10.48 -4.22
N GLY A 112 -9.68 -10.05 -4.91
CA GLY A 112 -10.71 -10.92 -5.49
C GLY A 112 -10.31 -11.60 -6.82
N ALA A 113 -9.12 -11.30 -7.38
CA ALA A 113 -8.70 -11.90 -8.64
C ALA A 113 -8.43 -13.40 -8.48
N LYS A 114 -8.75 -14.19 -9.54
CA LYS A 114 -8.49 -15.63 -9.57
C LYS A 114 -7.05 -15.98 -9.20
N GLY A 115 -6.86 -16.98 -8.35
CA GLY A 115 -5.57 -17.41 -7.79
C GLY A 115 -5.14 -16.55 -6.60
N VAL A 116 -5.39 -15.24 -6.61
CA VAL A 116 -5.14 -14.38 -5.44
C VAL A 116 -6.21 -14.60 -4.38
N ARG A 117 -7.49 -14.72 -4.79
CA ARG A 117 -8.61 -15.00 -3.85
C ARG A 117 -8.35 -16.29 -3.05
N GLU A 118 -7.94 -17.36 -3.74
CA GLU A 118 -7.59 -18.62 -3.09
C GLU A 118 -6.34 -18.51 -2.19
N LEU A 119 -5.39 -17.65 -2.54
CA LEU A 119 -4.26 -17.35 -1.66
C LEU A 119 -4.73 -16.60 -0.41
N MET A 120 -5.63 -15.63 -0.53
CA MET A 120 -6.17 -14.91 0.63
C MET A 120 -6.87 -15.83 1.62
N ASP A 121 -7.58 -16.86 1.16
CA ASP A 121 -8.16 -17.90 2.02
C ASP A 121 -7.09 -18.69 2.78
N ARG A 122 -5.95 -18.98 2.13
CA ARG A 122 -4.81 -19.64 2.80
C ARG A 122 -4.12 -18.70 3.79
N VAL A 123 -4.01 -17.41 3.47
CA VAL A 123 -3.47 -16.40 4.38
C VAL A 123 -4.32 -16.30 5.64
N ALA A 124 -5.64 -16.19 5.52
CA ALA A 124 -6.55 -16.15 6.66
C ALA A 124 -6.40 -17.40 7.55
N ARG A 125 -6.42 -18.59 6.93
CA ARG A 125 -6.26 -19.87 7.67
C ARG A 125 -4.89 -20.06 8.31
N SER A 126 -3.84 -19.39 7.81
CA SER A 126 -2.48 -19.52 8.37
C SER A 126 -2.34 -18.91 9.76
N GLY A 127 -3.24 -18.01 10.16
CA GLY A 127 -3.15 -17.27 11.40
C GLY A 127 -1.91 -16.36 11.50
N ARG A 128 -1.30 -16.00 10.36
CA ARG A 128 -0.15 -15.08 10.35
C ARG A 128 -0.60 -13.64 10.42
N PRO A 129 0.13 -12.76 11.13
CA PRO A 129 -0.17 -11.35 11.15
C PRO A 129 -0.09 -10.75 9.74
N CYS A 130 -1.02 -9.85 9.41
CA CYS A 130 -1.17 -9.23 8.10
C CYS A 130 -1.04 -7.71 8.20
N LEU A 131 -0.02 -7.13 7.54
CA LEU A 131 0.16 -5.69 7.38
C LEU A 131 -0.38 -5.26 6.01
N ALA A 132 -1.51 -4.58 5.96
CA ALA A 132 -2.05 -4.03 4.73
C ALA A 132 -1.42 -2.66 4.41
N ILE A 133 -0.81 -2.53 3.24
CA ILE A 133 -0.29 -1.24 2.75
C ILE A 133 -1.20 -0.78 1.62
N MET A 134 -2.30 -0.13 1.97
CA MET A 134 -3.35 0.26 1.02
C MET A 134 -4.14 1.47 1.52
N ASN A 135 -4.81 2.18 0.62
CA ASN A 135 -5.65 3.33 1.01
C ASN A 135 -7.01 2.88 1.55
N MET A 136 -7.52 1.77 1.06
CA MET A 136 -8.77 1.17 1.49
C MET A 136 -8.48 0.22 2.67
N PRO A 137 -8.86 0.53 3.91
CA PRO A 137 -8.62 -0.36 5.04
C PRO A 137 -9.33 -1.72 4.83
N PRO A 138 -8.69 -2.85 5.15
CA PRO A 138 -9.37 -4.15 5.19
C PRO A 138 -10.57 -4.14 6.15
N LEU A 139 -11.65 -4.85 5.82
CA LEU A 139 -12.82 -4.95 6.73
C LEU A 139 -12.46 -5.41 8.15
N PRO A 140 -11.60 -6.43 8.36
CA PRO A 140 -11.18 -6.83 9.70
C PRO A 140 -10.46 -5.71 10.48
N TYR A 141 -9.73 -4.83 9.79
CA TYR A 141 -9.14 -3.65 10.45
C TYR A 141 -10.20 -2.67 10.93
N LEU A 142 -11.23 -2.40 10.11
CA LEU A 142 -12.32 -1.51 10.48
C LEU A 142 -13.16 -2.04 11.65
N ARG A 143 -13.27 -3.37 11.82
CA ARG A 143 -13.93 -4.00 12.98
C ARG A 143 -13.27 -3.66 14.33
N ARG A 144 -12.03 -3.15 14.31
CA ARG A 144 -11.31 -2.70 15.51
C ARG A 144 -11.71 -1.30 15.97
N ILE A 145 -12.45 -0.55 15.15
CA ILE A 145 -12.94 0.80 15.50
C ILE A 145 -14.19 0.66 16.37
N PRO A 146 -14.17 1.11 17.64
CA PRO A 146 -15.30 0.96 18.53
C PRO A 146 -16.58 1.63 18.01
N GLY A 147 -17.70 0.92 18.04
CA GLY A 147 -19.00 1.45 17.63
C GLY A 147 -19.22 1.58 16.13
N LEU A 148 -18.26 1.18 15.28
CA LEU A 148 -18.42 1.20 13.83
C LEU A 148 -19.09 -0.11 13.35
N ASP A 149 -20.27 -0.01 12.71
CA ASP A 149 -20.88 -1.14 12.02
C ASP A 149 -20.22 -1.35 10.65
N THR A 150 -19.54 -2.48 10.48
CA THR A 150 -18.85 -2.80 9.22
C THR A 150 -19.72 -3.53 8.21
N ALA A 151 -20.88 -4.05 8.58
CA ALA A 151 -21.75 -4.80 7.67
C ALA A 151 -22.20 -3.97 6.44
N PRO A 152 -22.69 -2.71 6.58
CA PRO A 152 -23.04 -1.90 5.43
C PRO A 152 -21.84 -1.48 4.58
N LEU A 153 -20.63 -1.54 5.12
CA LEU A 153 -19.41 -1.14 4.45
C LEU A 153 -18.92 -2.19 3.43
N ALA A 154 -19.34 -3.44 3.57
CA ALA A 154 -19.03 -4.53 2.64
C ALA A 154 -19.31 -4.16 1.17
N ALA A 155 -20.38 -3.40 0.90
CA ALA A 155 -20.73 -2.93 -0.43
C ALA A 155 -19.73 -1.94 -1.07
N CYS A 156 -18.71 -1.47 -0.32
CA CYS A 156 -17.64 -0.64 -0.86
C CYS A 156 -16.48 -1.47 -1.42
N TYR A 157 -16.43 -2.77 -1.12
CA TYR A 157 -15.36 -3.68 -1.52
C TYR A 157 -15.73 -4.41 -2.81
N ALA A 158 -14.73 -4.69 -3.64
CA ALA A 158 -14.93 -5.41 -4.90
C ALA A 158 -15.36 -6.87 -4.64
N ASP A 159 -14.74 -7.50 -3.65
CA ASP A 159 -15.11 -8.83 -3.14
C ASP A 159 -14.97 -8.82 -1.60
N PRO A 160 -16.05 -8.50 -0.87
CA PRO A 160 -16.01 -8.46 0.60
C PRO A 160 -15.74 -9.82 1.23
N GLY A 161 -16.08 -10.93 0.57
CA GLY A 161 -15.83 -12.29 1.04
C GLY A 161 -14.35 -12.60 1.25
N VAL A 162 -13.44 -11.87 0.58
CA VAL A 162 -11.99 -11.97 0.82
C VAL A 162 -11.61 -11.79 2.28
N TRP A 163 -12.39 -11.00 3.03
CA TRP A 163 -12.04 -10.55 4.38
C TRP A 163 -12.77 -11.29 5.50
N GLU A 164 -13.65 -12.25 5.18
CA GLU A 164 -14.54 -12.87 6.17
C GLU A 164 -13.80 -13.69 7.23
N ASP A 165 -12.82 -14.48 6.80
CA ASP A 165 -12.09 -15.42 7.67
C ASP A 165 -10.87 -14.81 8.37
N PHE A 166 -10.59 -13.53 8.19
CA PHE A 166 -9.46 -12.87 8.83
C PHE A 166 -9.76 -12.51 10.28
N ASP A 167 -8.86 -12.89 11.20
CA ASP A 167 -8.90 -12.45 12.60
C ASP A 167 -8.54 -10.95 12.69
N PRO A 168 -9.45 -10.07 13.15
CA PRO A 168 -9.17 -8.63 13.28
C PRO A 168 -7.94 -8.31 14.14
N ARG A 169 -7.60 -9.15 15.12
CA ARG A 169 -6.44 -8.95 15.99
C ARG A 169 -5.12 -9.09 15.26
N LEU A 170 -5.12 -9.84 14.14
CA LEU A 170 -3.96 -10.13 13.31
C LEU A 170 -3.89 -9.31 12.03
N VAL A 171 -4.79 -8.32 11.85
CA VAL A 171 -4.76 -7.43 10.69
C VAL A 171 -4.50 -5.99 11.12
N THR A 172 -3.48 -5.38 10.51
CA THR A 172 -3.21 -3.95 10.69
C THR A 172 -3.03 -3.24 9.35
N LEU A 173 -3.04 -1.91 9.41
CA LEU A 173 -2.98 -1.02 8.26
C LEU A 173 -1.73 -0.15 8.33
N ALA A 174 -1.09 0.06 7.20
CA ALA A 174 -0.13 1.12 6.98
C ALA A 174 -0.60 2.04 5.84
N SER A 175 -0.50 3.34 6.03
CA SER A 175 -0.77 4.27 4.94
C SER A 175 0.34 4.20 3.88
N PRO A 176 0.00 4.12 2.56
CA PRO A 176 0.98 4.12 1.48
C PRO A 176 1.43 5.56 1.17
N ASP A 177 2.10 6.21 2.15
CA ASP A 177 2.54 7.60 2.03
C ASP A 177 3.71 7.79 1.06
N PRO A 178 4.72 6.87 0.96
CA PRO A 178 5.73 6.97 -0.07
C PRO A 178 5.11 6.94 -1.46
N GLN A 179 5.52 7.87 -2.33
CA GLN A 179 5.08 7.88 -3.73
C GLN A 179 6.10 7.12 -4.57
N ALA A 180 5.68 6.03 -5.17
CA ALA A 180 6.52 5.23 -6.05
C ALA A 180 5.73 4.74 -7.26
N PHE A 181 6.42 4.55 -8.38
CA PHE A 181 5.83 4.09 -9.63
C PHE A 181 6.84 3.26 -10.43
N ARG A 182 6.34 2.42 -11.32
CA ARG A 182 7.14 1.74 -12.33
C ARG A 182 7.26 2.66 -13.54
N PRO A 183 8.49 3.06 -13.96
CA PRO A 183 8.67 3.78 -15.20
C PRO A 183 8.21 2.89 -16.38
N PRO A 184 7.37 3.40 -17.30
CA PRO A 184 6.80 2.58 -18.39
C PRO A 184 7.86 1.97 -19.32
N GLU A 185 8.98 2.68 -19.50
CA GLU A 185 10.11 2.31 -20.36
C GLU A 185 11.09 1.32 -19.70
N GLN A 186 10.92 1.05 -18.40
CA GLN A 186 11.80 0.15 -17.66
C GLN A 186 11.19 -1.24 -17.47
N PRO A 187 12.02 -2.28 -17.24
CA PRO A 187 11.54 -3.60 -16.84
C PRO A 187 10.67 -3.55 -15.59
N LYS A 188 9.73 -4.50 -15.45
CA LYS A 188 8.75 -4.52 -14.36
C LYS A 188 9.34 -4.75 -12.95
N ASN A 189 10.61 -5.07 -12.83
CA ASN A 189 11.35 -5.19 -11.57
C ASN A 189 12.04 -3.88 -11.12
N VAL A 190 11.83 -2.77 -11.86
CA VAL A 190 12.34 -1.43 -11.50
C VAL A 190 11.22 -0.61 -10.90
N LEU A 191 11.46 -0.03 -9.72
CA LEU A 191 10.57 0.92 -9.04
C LEU A 191 11.29 2.24 -8.80
N GLN A 192 10.65 3.36 -9.16
CA GLN A 192 11.14 4.71 -8.91
C GLN A 192 10.36 5.34 -7.76
N VAL A 193 11.06 5.76 -6.71
CA VAL A 193 10.49 6.54 -5.61
C VAL A 193 10.51 8.03 -6.00
N GLY A 194 9.33 8.66 -6.02
CA GLY A 194 9.19 10.08 -6.32
C GLY A 194 9.11 10.95 -5.06
N LEU A 195 8.44 10.45 -4.00
CA LEU A 195 8.35 11.12 -2.70
C LEU A 195 8.68 10.10 -1.61
N ALA A 196 9.81 10.32 -0.94
CA ALA A 196 10.38 9.39 0.03
C ALA A 196 9.90 9.67 1.47
N THR A 197 8.59 9.61 1.69
CA THR A 197 7.98 9.63 3.03
C THR A 197 7.99 8.23 3.67
N ASN A 198 7.59 8.11 4.93
CA ASN A 198 7.59 6.84 5.65
C ASN A 198 6.23 6.14 5.56
N PHE A 199 6.25 4.80 5.62
CA PHE A 199 5.05 4.01 5.93
C PHE A 199 4.64 4.27 7.37
N LYS A 200 3.39 4.63 7.61
CA LYS A 200 2.82 4.81 8.94
C LYS A 200 1.86 3.68 9.24
N ALA A 201 2.34 2.71 9.99
CA ALA A 201 1.57 1.54 10.38
C ALA A 201 0.93 1.73 11.76
N ALA A 202 -0.29 1.26 11.93
CA ALA A 202 -0.88 1.08 13.24
C ALA A 202 -0.35 -0.20 13.89
N ARG A 203 -0.38 -0.25 15.23
CA ARG A 203 -0.14 -1.49 15.96
C ARG A 203 -1.20 -2.54 15.61
N PHE A 204 -0.86 -3.81 15.75
CA PHE A 204 -1.87 -4.87 15.82
C PHE A 204 -2.64 -4.80 17.14
N GLU A 205 -3.78 -5.48 17.24
CA GLU A 205 -4.40 -5.75 18.54
C GLU A 205 -3.65 -6.87 19.29
N SER A 206 -3.06 -7.83 18.55
CA SER A 206 -2.12 -8.80 19.11
C SER A 206 -0.81 -8.12 19.51
N GLU A 207 -0.42 -8.27 20.78
CA GLU A 207 0.84 -7.74 21.31
C GLU A 207 2.06 -8.45 20.68
N GLU A 208 1.96 -9.76 20.42
CA GLU A 208 3.04 -10.53 19.79
C GLU A 208 3.28 -10.03 18.34
N ALA A 209 2.21 -9.86 17.56
CA ALA A 209 2.30 -9.32 16.21
C ALA A 209 2.83 -7.87 16.20
N THR A 210 2.43 -7.05 17.18
CA THR A 210 2.95 -5.69 17.37
C THR A 210 4.43 -5.71 17.69
N ALA A 211 4.87 -6.60 18.56
CA ALA A 211 6.29 -6.74 18.92
C ALA A 211 7.15 -7.17 17.72
N LEU A 212 6.62 -8.04 16.83
CA LEU A 212 7.28 -8.37 15.56
C LEU A 212 7.41 -7.13 14.68
N LEU A 213 6.32 -6.37 14.50
CA LEU A 213 6.31 -5.19 13.63
C LEU A 213 7.26 -4.09 14.12
N ARG A 214 7.35 -3.88 15.44
CA ARG A 214 8.31 -2.94 16.05
C ARG A 214 9.76 -3.40 15.93
N ARG A 215 10.04 -4.70 15.95
CA ARG A 215 11.38 -5.22 15.63
C ARG A 215 11.76 -4.89 14.19
N LEU A 216 10.87 -5.15 13.23
CA LEU A 216 11.11 -4.80 11.82
C LEU A 216 11.29 -3.30 11.62
N GLU A 217 10.54 -2.45 12.34
CA GLU A 217 10.75 -1.00 12.38
C GLU A 217 12.18 -0.65 12.82
N ALA A 218 12.62 -1.20 13.95
CA ALA A 218 13.95 -0.94 14.51
C ALA A 218 15.07 -1.43 13.58
N ASP A 219 14.92 -2.60 12.98
CA ASP A 219 15.90 -3.18 12.07
C ASP A 219 16.00 -2.35 10.77
N ILE A 220 14.87 -1.90 10.20
CA ILE A 220 14.84 -0.99 9.05
C ILE A 220 15.45 0.38 9.40
N GLU A 221 15.22 0.90 10.60
CA GLU A 221 15.81 2.19 11.06
C GLU A 221 17.33 2.11 11.18
N ALA A 222 17.82 0.97 11.66
CA ALA A 222 19.26 0.74 11.84
C ALA A 222 19.97 0.39 10.53
N ALA A 223 19.27 -0.11 9.51
CA ALA A 223 19.86 -0.56 8.26
C ALA A 223 20.58 0.58 7.51
N ARG A 224 21.75 0.26 6.94
CA ARG A 224 22.55 1.15 6.11
C ARG A 224 22.85 0.48 4.78
N TYR A 225 23.06 1.29 3.76
CA TYR A 225 23.44 0.83 2.42
C TYR A 225 24.88 1.23 2.13
N PRO A 226 25.75 0.31 1.72
CA PRO A 226 27.12 0.62 1.36
C PRO A 226 27.15 1.44 0.06
N LEU A 227 27.76 2.61 0.10
CA LEU A 227 27.97 3.50 -1.04
C LEU A 227 29.46 3.88 -1.11
N GLY A 228 30.22 3.13 -1.90
CA GLY A 228 31.67 3.26 -1.93
C GLY A 228 32.30 2.90 -0.58
N TYR A 229 32.93 3.87 0.08
CA TYR A 229 33.55 3.68 1.40
C TYR A 229 32.67 4.12 2.57
N GLU A 230 31.45 4.58 2.29
CA GLU A 230 30.52 5.09 3.29
C GLU A 230 29.29 4.19 3.44
N GLU A 231 28.65 4.24 4.60
CA GLU A 231 27.36 3.62 4.86
C GLU A 231 26.29 4.71 4.99
N VAL A 232 25.34 4.72 4.05
CA VAL A 232 24.31 5.76 3.99
C VAL A 232 22.95 5.25 4.48
N ALA A 233 22.20 6.13 5.13
CA ALA A 233 20.81 5.87 5.47
C ALA A 233 19.94 6.09 4.23
N VAL A 234 19.24 5.03 3.77
CA VAL A 234 18.30 5.13 2.66
C VAL A 234 16.95 5.60 3.18
N PRO A 235 16.30 6.60 2.53
CA PRO A 235 15.01 7.10 2.96
C PRO A 235 13.91 6.03 2.87
N VAL A 236 12.71 6.36 3.29
CA VAL A 236 11.54 5.49 3.45
C VAL A 236 11.76 4.47 4.56
N LYS A 237 11.09 4.67 5.68
CA LYS A 237 11.13 3.81 6.86
C LYS A 237 9.73 3.30 7.17
N LEU A 238 9.65 2.22 7.95
CA LEU A 238 8.46 1.80 8.63
C LEU A 238 8.36 2.55 9.96
N LYS A 239 7.20 3.09 10.29
CA LYS A 239 6.91 3.73 11.58
C LYS A 239 5.65 3.12 12.17
N VAL A 240 5.76 2.55 13.35
CA VAL A 240 4.66 1.87 14.05
C VAL A 240 4.10 2.79 15.13
N HIS A 241 2.80 3.05 15.06
CA HIS A 241 2.07 3.94 15.95
C HIS A 241 1.10 3.14 16.82
N ASP A 242 0.88 3.60 18.06
CA ASP A 242 -0.07 2.96 18.99
C ASP A 242 -1.53 3.23 18.58
N SER A 243 -1.79 4.39 17.98
CA SER A 243 -3.12 4.72 17.48
C SER A 243 -3.45 4.00 16.19
N ILE A 244 -4.65 3.38 16.15
CA ILE A 244 -5.22 2.77 14.94
C ILE A 244 -5.71 3.83 13.93
N PHE A 245 -5.73 5.10 14.30
CA PHE A 245 -6.23 6.18 13.44
C PHE A 245 -5.13 6.84 12.60
N VAL A 246 -3.85 6.68 12.94
CA VAL A 246 -2.73 7.28 12.19
C VAL A 246 -2.75 6.92 10.69
N PRO A 247 -2.97 5.67 10.25
CA PRO A 247 -3.10 5.38 8.83
C PRO A 247 -4.34 6.03 8.18
N LEU A 248 -5.41 6.26 8.95
CA LEU A 248 -6.64 6.88 8.45
C LEU A 248 -6.51 8.39 8.22
N ALA A 249 -5.45 9.04 8.76
CA ALA A 249 -5.07 10.41 8.40
C ALA A 249 -4.86 10.62 6.88
N LYS A 250 -4.76 9.53 6.12
CA LYS A 250 -4.76 9.58 4.66
C LYS A 250 -6.11 9.95 4.06
N TRP A 251 -7.23 9.65 4.73
CA TRP A 251 -8.58 9.90 4.19
C TRP A 251 -8.84 11.37 3.85
N PRO A 252 -8.55 12.36 4.71
CA PRO A 252 -8.65 13.76 4.34
C PRO A 252 -7.89 14.13 3.05
N MET A 253 -6.66 13.61 2.92
CA MET A 253 -5.82 13.83 1.73
C MET A 253 -6.44 13.21 0.48
N LEU A 254 -6.98 11.99 0.59
CA LEU A 254 -7.63 11.30 -0.51
C LEU A 254 -8.87 12.05 -0.98
N MET A 255 -9.73 12.49 -0.04
CA MET A 255 -10.97 13.21 -0.36
C MET A 255 -10.66 14.59 -0.96
N ALA A 256 -9.76 15.38 -0.35
CA ALA A 256 -9.47 16.73 -0.80
C ALA A 256 -8.63 16.81 -2.09
N GLY A 257 -7.86 15.76 -2.42
CA GLY A 257 -6.98 15.75 -3.59
C GLY A 257 -7.24 14.60 -4.55
N ASN A 258 -6.98 13.36 -4.11
CA ASN A 258 -6.94 12.20 -4.99
C ASN A 258 -8.26 11.93 -5.72
N TYR A 259 -9.40 12.04 -5.04
CA TYR A 259 -10.71 11.83 -5.65
C TYR A 259 -11.24 13.10 -6.34
N ARG A 260 -10.83 14.30 -5.91
CA ARG A 260 -11.17 15.55 -6.61
C ARG A 260 -10.40 15.74 -7.94
N CYS A 261 -9.38 14.88 -8.21
CA CYS A 261 -8.81 14.77 -9.55
C CYS A 261 -9.81 14.27 -10.60
N ILE A 262 -10.87 13.59 -10.19
CA ILE A 262 -11.85 12.95 -11.05
C ILE A 262 -12.93 13.97 -11.38
N ARG A 263 -13.01 14.38 -12.65
CA ARG A 263 -14.08 15.20 -13.19
C ARG A 263 -15.03 14.36 -14.05
N ARG A 264 -16.06 14.99 -14.56
CA ARG A 264 -17.05 14.29 -15.40
C ARG A 264 -16.42 13.67 -16.64
N ASP A 265 -15.59 14.41 -17.36
CA ASP A 265 -15.10 14.03 -18.66
C ASP A 265 -13.57 13.94 -18.76
N ASP A 266 -12.85 14.53 -17.80
CA ASP A 266 -11.38 14.54 -17.71
C ASP A 266 -10.86 14.27 -16.30
N MET A 267 -9.54 14.26 -16.15
CA MET A 267 -8.83 14.21 -14.86
C MET A 267 -7.75 15.28 -14.80
N ILE A 268 -7.54 15.84 -13.61
CA ILE A 268 -6.51 16.86 -13.35
C ILE A 268 -5.44 16.35 -12.39
N ALA A 269 -4.31 17.08 -12.30
CA ALA A 269 -3.29 16.78 -11.32
C ALA A 269 -3.80 16.98 -9.88
N ILE A 270 -3.24 16.23 -8.91
CA ILE A 270 -3.58 16.40 -7.48
C ILE A 270 -3.30 17.85 -7.04
N ARG A 271 -2.14 18.42 -7.46
CA ARG A 271 -1.81 19.82 -7.18
C ARG A 271 -2.94 20.75 -7.61
N ASP A 272 -3.44 20.58 -8.84
CA ASP A 272 -4.46 21.46 -9.40
C ASP A 272 -5.83 21.25 -8.73
N ALA A 273 -6.13 20.03 -8.29
CA ALA A 273 -7.32 19.75 -7.49
C ALA A 273 -7.28 20.40 -6.11
N VAL A 274 -6.09 20.48 -5.48
CA VAL A 274 -5.92 21.07 -4.15
C VAL A 274 -5.82 22.58 -4.20
N HIS A 275 -5.05 23.14 -5.14
CA HIS A 275 -4.72 24.56 -5.18
C HIS A 275 -5.60 25.37 -6.13
N GLY A 276 -6.39 24.74 -7.02
CA GLY A 276 -7.33 25.44 -7.90
C GLY A 276 -8.51 26.09 -7.15
N ASP A 277 -8.91 25.48 -6.02
CA ASP A 277 -9.85 26.04 -5.04
C ASP A 277 -9.41 25.59 -3.64
N PRO A 278 -8.50 26.32 -2.99
CA PRO A 278 -7.95 25.96 -1.68
C PRO A 278 -8.99 25.92 -0.57
N ASP A 279 -10.00 26.80 -0.63
CA ASP A 279 -11.05 26.86 0.39
C ASP A 279 -11.97 25.64 0.31
N ALA A 280 -12.39 25.24 -0.89
CA ALA A 280 -13.15 24.00 -1.05
C ALA A 280 -12.32 22.77 -0.65
N SER A 281 -11.02 22.76 -0.98
CA SER A 281 -10.11 21.70 -0.56
C SER A 281 -9.98 21.60 0.95
N ARG A 282 -9.82 22.74 1.64
CA ARG A 282 -9.77 22.84 3.09
C ARG A 282 -11.07 22.34 3.71
N ARG A 283 -12.23 22.79 3.24
CA ARG A 283 -13.53 22.34 3.77
C ARG A 283 -13.70 20.82 3.69
N VAL A 284 -13.35 20.21 2.55
CA VAL A 284 -13.42 18.73 2.38
C VAL A 284 -12.42 18.04 3.30
N TYR A 285 -11.20 18.56 3.40
CA TYR A 285 -10.15 18.02 4.25
C TYR A 285 -10.52 18.04 5.72
N GLU A 286 -10.93 19.19 6.24
CA GLU A 286 -11.28 19.39 7.65
C GLU A 286 -12.55 18.63 8.02
N TRP A 287 -13.54 18.58 7.12
CA TRP A 287 -14.73 17.76 7.33
C TRP A 287 -14.39 16.27 7.45
N THR A 288 -13.51 15.77 6.60
CA THR A 288 -13.07 14.36 6.66
C THR A 288 -12.20 14.09 7.91
N GLY A 289 -11.36 15.05 8.29
CA GLY A 289 -10.61 15.02 9.56
C GLY A 289 -11.52 14.97 10.78
N ALA A 290 -12.58 15.78 10.80
CA ALA A 290 -13.60 15.76 11.87
C ALA A 290 -14.33 14.40 11.95
N LEU A 291 -14.56 13.72 10.82
CA LEU A 291 -15.09 12.37 10.84
C LEU A 291 -14.08 11.39 11.48
N CYS A 292 -12.79 11.48 11.16
CA CYS A 292 -11.76 10.64 11.80
C CYS A 292 -11.73 10.89 13.33
N ALA A 293 -11.82 12.16 13.79
CA ALA A 293 -11.91 12.50 15.20
C ALA A 293 -13.19 11.93 15.86
N ARG A 294 -14.32 11.94 15.13
CA ARG A 294 -15.57 11.32 15.61
C ARG A 294 -15.45 9.80 15.78
N LEU A 295 -14.61 9.15 14.98
CA LEU A 295 -14.30 7.72 15.10
C LEU A 295 -13.35 7.41 16.27
N GLY A 296 -12.66 8.43 16.83
CA GLY A 296 -11.75 8.28 17.96
C GLY A 296 -10.31 8.71 17.68
N ALA A 297 -10.01 9.30 16.51
CA ALA A 297 -8.70 9.87 16.24
C ALA A 297 -8.40 11.06 17.15
N ALA A 298 -7.21 11.08 17.75
CA ALA A 298 -6.69 12.25 18.44
C ALA A 298 -6.12 13.27 17.44
N ASP A 299 -6.00 14.55 17.89
CA ASP A 299 -5.43 15.60 17.04
C ASP A 299 -4.02 15.25 16.52
N GLY A 300 -3.21 14.58 17.34
CA GLY A 300 -1.87 14.14 16.97
C GLY A 300 -1.83 13.01 15.94
N ASP A 301 -2.93 12.31 15.71
CA ASP A 301 -3.05 11.27 14.69
C ASP A 301 -3.21 11.83 13.27
N LEU A 302 -3.72 13.06 13.18
CA LEU A 302 -4.09 13.71 11.93
C LEU A 302 -2.98 14.64 11.43
N VAL A 303 -3.02 14.96 10.14
CA VAL A 303 -2.08 15.90 9.52
C VAL A 303 -2.81 17.22 9.28
N PRO A 304 -2.24 18.40 9.67
CA PRO A 304 -2.83 19.69 9.34
C PRO A 304 -2.95 19.92 7.84
N PHE A 305 -4.02 20.61 7.41
CA PHE A 305 -4.27 20.90 5.99
C PHE A 305 -3.09 21.62 5.32
N GLU A 306 -2.48 22.59 5.99
CA GLU A 306 -1.36 23.37 5.46
C GLU A 306 -0.16 22.47 5.09
N LYS A 307 0.13 21.49 5.94
CA LYS A 307 1.19 20.52 5.68
C LYS A 307 0.89 19.64 4.47
N TYR A 308 -0.37 19.22 4.33
CA TYR A 308 -0.82 18.48 3.15
C TYR A 308 -0.80 19.33 1.90
N ALA A 309 -1.36 20.54 1.93
CA ALA A 309 -1.38 21.47 0.80
C ALA A 309 0.05 21.75 0.29
N LYS A 310 1.00 22.01 1.20
CA LYS A 310 2.42 22.19 0.85
C LYS A 310 3.01 20.95 0.15
N ALA A 311 2.71 19.76 0.65
CA ALA A 311 3.17 18.52 0.00
C ALA A 311 2.51 18.31 -1.39
N ALA A 312 1.28 18.74 -1.56
CA ALA A 312 0.54 18.62 -2.81
C ALA A 312 1.10 19.48 -3.95
N GLU A 313 1.88 20.53 -3.68
CA GLU A 313 2.58 21.32 -4.70
C GLU A 313 3.45 20.45 -5.63
N GLY A 314 4.08 19.39 -5.07
CA GLY A 314 4.89 18.43 -5.82
C GLY A 314 4.08 17.37 -6.59
N LEU A 315 2.75 17.31 -6.43
CA LEU A 315 1.92 16.24 -7.01
C LEU A 315 1.34 16.64 -8.37
N GLY A 316 2.20 16.83 -9.36
CA GLY A 316 1.86 17.30 -10.71
C GLY A 316 1.20 16.26 -11.62
N LYS A 317 0.73 15.11 -11.11
CA LYS A 317 0.03 14.07 -11.87
C LYS A 317 -1.34 13.77 -11.25
N PRO A 318 -2.33 13.29 -12.04
CA PRO A 318 -3.57 12.76 -11.50
C PRO A 318 -3.33 11.58 -10.56
N SER A 319 -4.24 11.37 -9.63
CA SER A 319 -4.17 10.24 -8.70
C SER A 319 -4.19 8.89 -9.41
N SER A 320 -3.71 7.83 -8.75
CA SER A 320 -3.81 6.46 -9.27
C SER A 320 -5.26 6.03 -9.52
N ALA A 321 -6.18 6.43 -8.65
CA ALA A 321 -7.61 6.17 -8.82
C ALA A 321 -8.17 6.85 -10.08
N ALA A 322 -7.86 8.14 -10.30
CA ALA A 322 -8.27 8.87 -11.50
C ALA A 322 -7.71 8.21 -12.77
N ARG A 323 -6.41 7.91 -12.79
CA ARG A 323 -5.77 7.25 -13.94
C ARG A 323 -6.36 5.88 -14.23
N ALA A 324 -6.65 5.08 -13.21
CA ALA A 324 -7.28 3.76 -13.38
C ALA A 324 -8.69 3.90 -13.97
N LEU A 325 -9.51 4.81 -13.44
CA LEU A 325 -10.87 5.07 -13.94
C LEU A 325 -10.88 5.53 -15.41
N PHE A 326 -10.01 6.48 -15.76
CA PHE A 326 -9.92 6.97 -17.15
C PHE A 326 -9.21 5.98 -18.07
N GLY A 327 -8.41 5.05 -17.53
CA GLY A 327 -7.85 3.89 -18.22
C GLY A 327 -8.83 2.72 -18.42
N GLY A 328 -10.09 2.85 -18.00
CA GLY A 328 -11.12 1.84 -18.23
C GLY A 328 -11.29 0.81 -17.09
N ALA A 329 -10.70 1.02 -15.92
CA ALA A 329 -10.87 0.10 -14.81
C ALA A 329 -12.34 -0.08 -14.40
N GLU A 330 -12.78 -1.31 -14.21
CA GLU A 330 -14.13 -1.67 -13.74
C GLU A 330 -14.26 -1.58 -12.22
N HIS A 331 -13.14 -1.63 -11.50
CA HIS A 331 -13.01 -1.53 -10.05
C HIS A 331 -11.82 -0.68 -9.66
N ILE A 332 -11.97 0.09 -8.58
CA ILE A 332 -10.90 0.83 -7.89
C ILE A 332 -11.14 0.72 -6.38
N GLU A 333 -10.17 1.12 -5.57
CA GLU A 333 -10.40 1.35 -4.13
C GLU A 333 -11.46 2.44 -3.95
N ARG A 334 -12.54 2.13 -3.21
CA ARG A 334 -13.70 3.01 -3.01
C ARG A 334 -13.67 3.68 -1.64
N VAL A 335 -12.55 4.32 -1.32
CA VAL A 335 -12.42 5.08 -0.05
C VAL A 335 -13.43 6.23 0.00
N ASP A 336 -13.78 6.82 -1.15
CA ASP A 336 -14.84 7.82 -1.28
C ASP A 336 -16.20 7.31 -0.77
N ALA A 337 -16.62 6.15 -1.25
CA ALA A 337 -17.88 5.51 -0.84
C ALA A 337 -17.79 5.04 0.63
N LEU A 338 -16.65 4.50 1.06
CA LEU A 338 -16.40 4.03 2.41
C LEU A 338 -16.56 5.17 3.42
N VAL A 339 -15.82 6.28 3.23
CA VAL A 339 -15.88 7.47 4.10
C VAL A 339 -17.30 8.04 4.15
N THR A 340 -17.98 8.13 3.00
CA THR A 340 -19.36 8.62 2.93
C THR A 340 -20.35 7.71 3.69
N ARG A 341 -20.20 6.37 3.57
CA ARG A 341 -21.08 5.42 4.29
C ARG A 341 -20.81 5.42 5.78
N ILE A 342 -19.55 5.51 6.21
CA ILE A 342 -19.19 5.67 7.61
C ILE A 342 -19.83 6.95 8.18
N ALA A 343 -19.68 8.08 7.50
CA ALA A 343 -20.26 9.35 7.94
C ALA A 343 -21.79 9.27 8.17
N ARG A 344 -22.50 8.58 7.26
CA ARG A 344 -23.94 8.38 7.37
C ARG A 344 -24.37 7.60 8.62
N GLN A 345 -23.55 6.68 9.11
CA GLN A 345 -23.82 5.97 10.37
C GLN A 345 -23.83 6.91 11.58
N TYR A 346 -23.07 8.01 11.51
CA TYR A 346 -23.01 9.05 12.53
C TYR A 346 -23.94 10.24 12.26
N GLY A 347 -24.87 10.10 11.30
CA GLY A 347 -25.80 11.17 10.92
C GLY A 347 -25.15 12.34 10.18
N LEU A 348 -23.91 12.18 9.69
CA LEU A 348 -23.14 13.22 9.01
C LEU A 348 -23.32 13.09 7.47
N ARG A 349 -23.39 14.25 6.79
CA ARG A 349 -23.47 14.34 5.34
C ARG A 349 -22.56 15.45 4.83
N SER A 350 -22.02 15.24 3.63
CA SER A 350 -21.23 16.23 2.88
C SER A 350 -21.62 16.16 1.42
N GLU A 351 -22.20 17.25 0.92
CA GLU A 351 -22.57 17.36 -0.50
C GLU A 351 -21.35 17.17 -1.41
N ALA A 352 -20.20 17.74 -1.03
CA ALA A 352 -18.96 17.59 -1.78
C ALA A 352 -18.51 16.12 -1.90
N LEU A 353 -18.63 15.33 -0.83
CA LEU A 353 -18.30 13.90 -0.88
C LEU A 353 -19.34 13.11 -1.68
N GLU A 354 -20.61 13.44 -1.57
CA GLU A 354 -21.67 12.81 -2.37
C GLU A 354 -21.48 13.08 -3.86
N GLN A 355 -21.06 14.29 -4.24
CA GLN A 355 -20.67 14.62 -5.63
C GLN A 355 -19.47 13.79 -6.11
N ILE A 356 -18.42 13.66 -5.29
CA ILE A 356 -17.26 12.81 -5.59
C ILE A 356 -17.70 11.37 -5.86
N VAL A 357 -18.48 10.79 -4.96
CA VAL A 357 -19.00 9.41 -5.11
C VAL A 357 -19.81 9.27 -6.39
N GLY A 358 -20.68 10.25 -6.71
CA GLY A 358 -21.47 10.25 -7.94
C GLY A 358 -20.64 10.28 -9.22
N LEU A 359 -19.54 11.04 -9.25
CA LEU A 359 -18.61 11.07 -10.39
C LEU A 359 -17.88 9.73 -10.57
N VAL A 360 -17.42 9.14 -9.48
CA VAL A 360 -16.76 7.82 -9.50
C VAL A 360 -17.72 6.74 -9.97
N ASP A 361 -18.95 6.68 -9.41
CA ASP A 361 -19.97 5.71 -9.78
C ASP A 361 -20.36 5.81 -11.25
N ALA A 362 -20.59 7.03 -11.74
CA ALA A 362 -20.93 7.26 -13.14
C ALA A 362 -19.81 6.80 -14.10
N ARG A 363 -18.55 6.99 -13.72
CA ARG A 363 -17.42 6.55 -14.54
C ARG A 363 -17.25 5.04 -14.52
N LEU A 364 -17.36 4.40 -13.34
CA LEU A 364 -17.32 2.95 -13.21
C LEU A 364 -18.44 2.29 -13.99
N ALA A 365 -19.66 2.86 -13.96
CA ALA A 365 -20.80 2.34 -14.73
C ALA A 365 -20.52 2.38 -16.24
N ARG A 366 -19.98 3.50 -16.75
CA ARG A 366 -19.55 3.62 -18.17
C ARG A 366 -18.48 2.58 -18.53
N ASN A 367 -17.47 2.39 -17.70
CA ASN A 367 -16.41 1.42 -17.97
C ASN A 367 -16.98 -0.01 -18.04
N ARG A 368 -17.82 -0.41 -17.07
CA ARG A 368 -18.45 -1.73 -17.05
C ARG A 368 -19.38 -1.96 -18.24
N GLN A 369 -20.09 -0.94 -18.68
CA GLN A 369 -20.93 -1.02 -19.88
C GLN A 369 -20.06 -1.26 -21.11
N LYS A 370 -19.00 -0.47 -21.31
CA LYS A 370 -18.07 -0.64 -22.43
C LYS A 370 -17.47 -2.05 -22.47
N HIS A 371 -16.98 -2.56 -21.33
CA HIS A 371 -16.45 -3.93 -21.26
C HIS A 371 -17.47 -5.01 -21.57
N ARG A 372 -18.76 -4.82 -21.21
CA ARG A 372 -19.83 -5.75 -21.60
C ARG A 372 -20.09 -5.74 -23.10
N GLU A 373 -20.07 -4.58 -23.73
CA GLU A 373 -20.26 -4.42 -25.17
C GLU A 373 -19.07 -4.99 -25.96
N GLU A 374 -17.86 -4.91 -25.45
CA GLU A 374 -16.64 -5.45 -26.08
C GLU A 374 -16.48 -6.97 -25.89
N ARG A 375 -17.20 -7.61 -24.97
CA ARG A 375 -17.22 -9.08 -24.81
C ARG A 375 -18.08 -9.69 -25.91
N PRO A 376 -17.52 -10.61 -26.77
CA PRO A 376 -18.32 -11.31 -27.75
C PRO A 376 -19.41 -12.12 -27.03
N ALA A 377 -20.63 -12.05 -27.57
CA ALA A 377 -21.78 -12.79 -27.03
C ALA A 377 -21.47 -14.29 -27.00
N PRO A 378 -21.81 -15.02 -25.92
CA PRO A 378 -21.50 -16.44 -25.80
C PRO A 378 -22.15 -17.36 -26.87
N ALA A 379 -23.06 -16.84 -27.69
CA ALA A 379 -23.78 -17.62 -28.71
C ALA A 379 -22.95 -17.94 -29.98
N MET A 380 -21.80 -17.27 -30.23
CA MET A 380 -20.99 -17.60 -31.43
C MET A 380 -19.95 -18.70 -31.21
N ALA A 381 -19.64 -19.07 -29.99
CA ALA A 381 -18.71 -20.16 -29.70
C ALA A 381 -19.32 -21.56 -29.92
N LEU A 382 -20.63 -21.70 -29.82
CA LEU A 382 -21.34 -22.97 -30.05
C LEU A 382 -21.59 -23.25 -31.56
N ALA A 383 -21.70 -22.22 -32.39
CA ALA A 383 -21.90 -22.38 -33.84
C ALA A 383 -20.60 -22.83 -34.57
N ALA A 384 -19.41 -22.44 -34.08
CA ALA A 384 -18.14 -22.87 -34.65
C ALA A 384 -17.77 -24.31 -34.32
N LEU A 385 -18.30 -24.89 -33.25
CA LEU A 385 -18.11 -26.31 -32.89
C LEU A 385 -19.13 -27.25 -33.61
N ALA A 386 -20.23 -26.73 -34.07
CA ALA A 386 -21.27 -27.51 -34.80
C ALA A 386 -20.99 -27.60 -36.32
N SER A 387 -20.15 -26.72 -36.89
CA SER A 387 -19.81 -26.70 -38.33
C SER A 387 -18.51 -27.43 -38.69
N GLY A 388 -17.83 -28.04 -37.70
CA GLY A 388 -16.57 -28.78 -37.91
C GLY A 388 -16.68 -30.29 -37.94
N ALA A 389 -17.90 -30.86 -38.03
CA ALA A 389 -18.14 -32.29 -38.18
C ALA A 389 -19.05 -32.54 -39.40
N ALA A 390 -18.49 -32.47 -40.62
CA ALA A 390 -19.00 -33.02 -41.85
C ALA A 390 -17.82 -33.45 -42.75
#